data_d55a2ede9ab34975f65c1e8e116f0f77
#
_entry.id   d55a2ede9ab34975f65c1e8e116f0f77
#
_cell.length_a   1.000
_cell.length_b   1.000
_cell.length_c   1.000
_cell.angle_alpha   90.00
_cell.angle_beta   90.00
_cell.angle_gamma   90.00
#
_symmetry.space_group_name_H-M   'P 1'
#
loop_
_entity.id
_entity.type
_entity.pdbx_description
1 polymer ?
#
loop_
_entity_poly.entity_id
_entity_poly.type
_entity_poly.pdbx_seq_one_letter_code
_entity_poly.pdbx_strand_id
1 'polypeptide(L)'
;RIWGFVLALFLLGPGLLVNAVLKAYWGRARPTAVTEFGGEANFTPFYQISDQCAKNCSFVSGEGSGSMTLAISALVILEFFRDRLSPATYRAGQGLTLLMLLFVGFQRVAAGGHFLSDVLLAWTFTALIAAVLAKPLLLRDSPPPAPVA
;
A
#
# COMPACT_ATOMS: atom_id res chain seq x y z
N ARG A 1 -8.14 19.02 2.32
CA ARG A 1 -7.70 17.98 3.28
C ARG A 1 -7.51 16.62 2.59
N ILE A 2 -8.52 16.11 1.86
CA ILE A 2 -8.47 14.80 1.18
C ILE A 2 -7.28 14.71 0.23
N TRP A 3 -7.09 15.70 -0.64
CA TRP A 3 -5.96 15.72 -1.58
C TRP A 3 -4.60 15.79 -0.87
N GLY A 4 -4.54 16.50 0.26
CA GLY A 4 -3.34 16.51 1.12
C GLY A 4 -3.04 15.14 1.72
N PHE A 5 -4.08 14.41 2.16
CA PHE A 5 -3.97 13.04 2.64
C PHE A 5 -3.50 12.08 1.54
N VAL A 6 -4.14 12.13 0.36
CA VAL A 6 -3.77 11.29 -0.79
C VAL A 6 -2.32 11.53 -1.18
N LEU A 7 -1.92 12.79 -1.34
CA LEU A 7 -0.54 13.14 -1.70
C LEU A 7 0.46 12.68 -0.64
N ALA A 8 0.19 12.95 0.64
CA ALA A 8 1.07 12.53 1.74
C ALA A 8 1.21 11.01 1.80
N LEU A 9 0.11 10.26 1.58
CA LEU A 9 0.13 8.80 1.58
C LEU A 9 0.98 8.25 0.42
N PHE A 10 0.87 8.83 -0.79
CA PHE A 10 1.72 8.45 -1.92
C PHE A 10 3.20 8.75 -1.68
N LEU A 11 3.51 9.91 -1.12
CA LEU A 11 4.90 10.31 -0.86
C LEU A 11 5.54 9.47 0.24
N LEU A 12 4.83 9.23 1.35
CA LEU A 12 5.38 8.53 2.51
C LEU A 12 5.34 7.01 2.36
N GLY A 13 4.28 6.44 1.79
CA GLY A 13 4.12 5.00 1.60
C GLY A 13 5.00 4.47 0.46
N PRO A 14 4.48 4.46 -0.78
CA PRO A 14 5.26 3.93 -1.91
C PRO A 14 6.53 4.72 -2.19
N GLY A 15 6.52 6.04 -2.06
CA GLY A 15 7.67 6.89 -2.36
C GLY A 15 8.83 6.68 -1.37
N LEU A 16 8.66 7.15 -0.16
CA LEU A 16 9.73 7.16 0.84
C LEU A 16 9.98 5.79 1.44
N LEU A 17 8.99 5.22 2.15
CA LEU A 17 9.21 3.99 2.91
C LEU A 17 9.59 2.83 1.99
N VAL A 18 8.80 2.59 0.94
CA VAL A 18 9.01 1.41 0.09
C VAL A 18 10.18 1.59 -0.86
N ASN A 19 10.16 2.61 -1.72
CA ASN A 19 11.18 2.72 -2.77
C ASN A 19 12.50 3.32 -2.29
N ALA A 20 12.48 4.36 -1.44
CA ALA A 20 13.70 5.00 -0.99
C ALA A 20 14.39 4.26 0.18
N VAL A 21 13.65 3.53 1.01
CA VAL A 21 14.21 2.86 2.19
C VAL A 21 14.25 1.34 1.98
N LEU A 22 13.10 0.66 1.96
CA LEU A 22 13.08 -0.80 2.03
C LEU A 22 13.69 -1.47 0.80
N LYS A 23 13.34 -1.02 -0.41
CA LYS A 23 13.93 -1.59 -1.65
C LYS A 23 15.42 -1.27 -1.82
N ALA A 24 15.90 -0.20 -1.22
CA ALA A 24 17.31 0.18 -1.33
C ALA A 24 18.21 -0.62 -0.38
N TYR A 25 17.69 -1.03 0.80
CA TYR A 25 18.55 -1.56 1.87
C TYR A 25 18.25 -2.98 2.30
N TRP A 26 17.12 -3.59 1.88
CA TRP A 26 16.74 -4.93 2.36
C TRP A 26 17.43 -6.07 1.62
N GLY A 27 17.75 -5.89 0.35
CA GLY A 27 18.55 -6.82 -0.46
C GLY A 27 17.92 -8.19 -0.74
N ARG A 28 16.62 -8.41 -0.51
CA ARG A 28 15.93 -9.68 -0.75
C ARG A 28 15.74 -9.94 -2.23
N ALA A 29 16.20 -11.11 -2.73
CA ALA A 29 15.99 -11.53 -4.10
C ALA A 29 14.49 -11.75 -4.41
N ARG A 30 14.11 -11.60 -5.69
CA ARG A 30 12.76 -11.89 -6.15
C ARG A 30 12.53 -13.40 -6.30
N PRO A 31 11.28 -13.90 -6.25
CA PRO A 31 11.00 -15.32 -6.50
C PRO A 31 11.66 -15.87 -7.76
N THR A 32 11.56 -15.15 -8.88
CA THR A 32 12.18 -15.56 -10.16
C THR A 32 13.70 -15.61 -10.16
N ALA A 33 14.35 -15.04 -9.17
CA ALA A 33 15.81 -14.99 -9.07
C ALA A 33 16.40 -16.02 -8.09
N VAL A 34 15.57 -16.67 -7.27
CA VAL A 34 16.07 -17.64 -6.27
C VAL A 34 16.19 -19.04 -6.84
N THR A 35 17.09 -19.82 -6.28
CA THR A 35 17.43 -21.20 -6.74
C THR A 35 16.22 -22.14 -6.75
N GLU A 36 15.28 -21.96 -5.83
CA GLU A 36 14.04 -22.73 -5.71
C GLU A 36 13.13 -22.60 -6.94
N PHE A 37 13.28 -21.52 -7.71
CA PHE A 37 12.50 -21.26 -8.92
C PHE A 37 13.41 -21.14 -10.18
N GLY A 38 14.63 -21.67 -10.12
CA GLY A 38 15.54 -21.74 -11.27
C GLY A 38 16.44 -20.52 -11.47
N GLY A 39 16.53 -19.62 -10.49
CA GLY A 39 17.51 -18.53 -10.48
C GLY A 39 18.84 -18.94 -9.82
N GLU A 40 19.66 -17.95 -9.47
CA GLU A 40 21.01 -18.15 -8.89
C GLU A 40 21.13 -17.63 -7.46
N ALA A 41 20.22 -16.77 -7.02
CA ALA A 41 20.26 -16.18 -5.68
C ALA A 41 19.75 -17.15 -4.61
N ASN A 42 20.18 -16.98 -3.38
CA ASN A 42 19.66 -17.74 -2.25
C ASN A 42 18.33 -17.13 -1.75
N PHE A 43 17.39 -17.99 -1.39
CA PHE A 43 16.17 -17.54 -0.71
C PHE A 43 16.51 -16.95 0.67
N THR A 44 15.92 -15.79 0.97
CA THR A 44 16.00 -15.16 2.31
C THR A 44 14.60 -14.86 2.83
N PRO A 45 14.31 -15.16 4.11
CA PRO A 45 13.03 -14.84 4.72
C PRO A 45 12.83 -13.31 4.81
N PHE A 46 11.58 -12.86 4.89
CA PHE A 46 11.24 -11.43 4.84
C PHE A 46 11.80 -10.60 5.99
N TYR A 47 12.09 -11.22 7.14
CA TYR A 47 12.61 -10.55 8.34
C TYR A 47 14.14 -10.42 8.33
N GLN A 48 14.82 -10.94 7.32
CA GLN A 48 16.28 -10.94 7.23
C GLN A 48 16.73 -9.98 6.12
N ILE A 49 17.60 -9.02 6.48
CA ILE A 49 18.35 -8.22 5.52
C ILE A 49 19.39 -9.11 4.84
N SER A 50 19.53 -8.99 3.53
CA SER A 50 20.43 -9.84 2.74
C SER A 50 21.18 -9.05 1.67
N ASP A 51 22.15 -9.70 1.03
CA ASP A 51 22.94 -9.22 -0.09
C ASP A 51 22.55 -9.88 -1.43
N GLN A 52 21.46 -10.65 -1.45
CA GLN A 52 21.04 -11.46 -2.60
C GLN A 52 20.45 -10.63 -3.76
N CYS A 53 20.33 -9.32 -3.58
CA CYS A 53 19.83 -8.40 -4.60
C CYS A 53 20.43 -7.00 -4.39
N ALA A 54 21.12 -6.49 -5.43
CA ALA A 54 21.77 -5.18 -5.36
C ALA A 54 20.84 -4.01 -5.73
N LYS A 55 19.79 -4.25 -6.53
CA LYS A 55 18.90 -3.18 -7.02
C LYS A 55 17.52 -3.72 -7.39
N ASN A 56 16.48 -2.91 -7.12
CA ASN A 56 15.08 -3.24 -7.42
C ASN A 56 14.64 -4.57 -6.81
N CYS A 57 14.96 -4.75 -5.55
CA CYS A 57 14.79 -5.97 -4.78
C CYS A 57 13.31 -6.28 -4.47
N SER A 58 13.05 -7.48 -3.93
CA SER A 58 11.68 -7.96 -3.69
C SER A 58 10.98 -7.26 -2.54
N PHE A 59 11.69 -7.00 -1.44
CA PHE A 59 11.08 -6.52 -0.20
C PHE A 59 11.04 -4.99 -0.13
N VAL A 60 9.88 -4.38 0.09
CA VAL A 60 8.52 -4.91 -0.03
C VAL A 60 7.98 -4.57 -1.42
N SER A 61 6.80 -5.10 -1.79
CA SER A 61 6.21 -4.83 -3.10
C SER A 61 5.85 -3.36 -3.28
N GLY A 62 6.50 -2.69 -4.26
CA GLY A 62 6.16 -1.31 -4.62
C GLY A 62 4.78 -1.20 -5.25
N GLU A 63 4.44 -2.14 -6.12
CA GLU A 63 3.11 -2.25 -6.72
C GLU A 63 2.04 -2.61 -5.69
N GLY A 64 2.39 -3.43 -4.69
CA GLY A 64 1.53 -3.71 -3.54
C GLY A 64 1.24 -2.45 -2.73
N SER A 65 2.28 -1.67 -2.39
CA SER A 65 2.11 -0.40 -1.67
C SER A 65 1.31 0.62 -2.49
N GLY A 66 1.60 0.74 -3.79
CA GLY A 66 0.87 1.62 -4.71
C GLY A 66 -0.61 1.25 -4.82
N SER A 67 -0.93 -0.04 -4.98
CA SER A 67 -2.32 -0.51 -5.06
C SER A 67 -3.08 -0.28 -3.75
N MET A 68 -2.44 -0.47 -2.60
CA MET A 68 -3.05 -0.17 -1.30
C MET A 68 -3.29 1.32 -1.11
N THR A 69 -2.33 2.17 -1.53
CA THR A 69 -2.50 3.62 -1.53
C THR A 69 -3.67 4.06 -2.40
N LEU A 70 -3.80 3.51 -3.61
CA LEU A 70 -4.93 3.78 -4.51
C LEU A 70 -6.25 3.30 -3.90
N ALA A 71 -6.27 2.11 -3.30
CA ALA A 71 -7.45 1.56 -2.65
C ALA A 71 -7.94 2.43 -1.49
N ILE A 72 -7.05 2.82 -0.58
CA ILE A 72 -7.38 3.70 0.54
C ILE A 72 -7.86 5.06 0.02
N SER A 73 -7.17 5.64 -0.96
CA SER A 73 -7.55 6.92 -1.57
C SER A 73 -8.94 6.85 -2.21
N ALA A 74 -9.24 5.78 -2.96
CA ALA A 74 -10.55 5.56 -3.57
C ALA A 74 -11.66 5.43 -2.51
N LEU A 75 -11.41 4.69 -1.43
CA LEU A 75 -12.37 4.54 -0.33
C LEU A 75 -12.64 5.87 0.39
N VAL A 76 -11.60 6.68 0.64
CA VAL A 76 -11.74 8.02 1.22
C VAL A 76 -12.54 8.94 0.30
N ILE A 77 -12.30 8.90 -1.00
CA ILE A 77 -13.04 9.69 -2.00
C ILE A 77 -14.50 9.20 -2.08
N LEU A 78 -14.75 7.90 -2.12
CA LEU A 78 -16.09 7.33 -2.11
C LEU A 78 -16.87 7.75 -0.87
N GLU A 79 -16.25 7.73 0.31
CA GLU A 79 -16.88 8.18 1.56
C GLU A 79 -17.20 9.67 1.52
N PHE A 80 -16.31 10.49 0.98
CA PHE A 80 -16.56 11.93 0.82
C PHE A 80 -17.76 12.25 -0.07
N PHE A 81 -17.99 11.45 -1.12
CA PHE A 81 -19.12 11.62 -2.02
C PHE A 81 -20.32 10.74 -1.67
N ARG A 82 -20.32 10.06 -0.54
CA ARG A 82 -21.33 9.08 -0.17
C ARG A 82 -22.76 9.58 -0.29
N ASP A 83 -23.05 10.81 0.19
CA ASP A 83 -24.39 11.40 0.15
C ASP A 83 -24.87 11.77 -1.25
N ARG A 84 -23.96 11.78 -2.23
CA ARG A 84 -24.25 12.05 -3.65
C ARG A 84 -24.35 10.79 -4.50
N LEU A 85 -24.02 9.63 -3.92
CA LEU A 85 -24.02 8.35 -4.62
C LEU A 85 -25.23 7.51 -4.23
N SER A 86 -25.76 6.74 -5.19
CA SER A 86 -26.73 5.71 -4.83
C SER A 86 -26.06 4.62 -3.98
N PRO A 87 -26.79 3.94 -3.07
CA PRO A 87 -26.25 2.83 -2.30
C PRO A 87 -25.62 1.74 -3.16
N ALA A 88 -26.17 1.48 -4.34
CA ALA A 88 -25.65 0.51 -5.29
C ALA A 88 -24.29 0.95 -5.86
N THR A 89 -24.18 2.21 -6.30
CA THR A 89 -22.94 2.78 -6.83
C THR A 89 -21.84 2.80 -5.77
N TYR A 90 -22.18 3.19 -4.54
CA TYR A 90 -21.23 3.23 -3.43
C TYR A 90 -20.66 1.82 -3.13
N ARG A 91 -21.53 0.79 -3.02
CA ARG A 91 -21.12 -0.60 -2.79
C ARG A 91 -20.31 -1.17 -3.96
N ALA A 92 -20.73 -0.87 -5.19
CA ALA A 92 -20.00 -1.29 -6.38
C ALA A 92 -18.59 -0.68 -6.42
N GLY A 93 -18.45 0.60 -6.06
CA GLY A 93 -17.14 1.26 -5.94
C GLY A 93 -16.25 0.60 -4.89
N GLN A 94 -16.78 0.28 -3.72
CA GLN A 94 -16.02 -0.45 -2.68
C GLN A 94 -15.60 -1.84 -3.17
N GLY A 95 -16.51 -2.60 -3.79
CA GLY A 95 -16.23 -3.94 -4.33
C GLY A 95 -15.16 -3.91 -5.42
N LEU A 96 -15.24 -2.95 -6.36
CA LEU A 96 -14.26 -2.77 -7.42
C LEU A 96 -12.88 -2.39 -6.86
N THR A 97 -12.83 -1.52 -5.85
CA THR A 97 -11.60 -1.14 -5.18
C THR A 97 -10.92 -2.34 -4.52
N LEU A 98 -11.68 -3.17 -3.81
CA LEU A 98 -11.16 -4.39 -3.19
C LEU A 98 -10.69 -5.40 -4.25
N LEU A 99 -11.48 -5.60 -5.30
CA LEU A 99 -11.12 -6.50 -6.39
C LEU A 99 -9.81 -6.08 -7.07
N MET A 100 -9.64 -4.78 -7.35
CA MET A 100 -8.42 -4.23 -7.92
C MET A 100 -7.21 -4.46 -7.01
N LEU A 101 -7.36 -4.21 -5.69
CA LEU A 101 -6.30 -4.44 -4.71
C LEU A 101 -5.85 -5.90 -4.70
N LEU A 102 -6.80 -6.84 -4.61
CA LEU A 102 -6.54 -8.28 -4.59
C LEU A 102 -5.94 -8.76 -5.93
N PHE A 103 -6.44 -8.25 -7.05
CA PHE A 103 -5.93 -8.58 -8.38
C PHE A 103 -4.46 -8.18 -8.55
N VAL A 104 -4.10 -6.95 -8.15
CA VAL A 104 -2.70 -6.49 -8.23
C VAL A 104 -1.81 -7.35 -7.33
N GLY A 105 -2.23 -7.63 -6.09
CA GLY A 105 -1.47 -8.49 -5.18
C GLY A 105 -1.26 -9.88 -5.74
N PHE A 106 -2.31 -10.54 -6.23
CA PHE A 106 -2.25 -11.84 -6.87
C PHE A 106 -1.31 -11.84 -8.09
N GLN A 107 -1.47 -10.87 -8.97
CA GLN A 107 -0.67 -10.74 -10.18
C GLN A 107 0.83 -10.59 -9.87
N ARG A 108 1.20 -9.87 -8.82
CA ARG A 108 2.62 -9.73 -8.40
C ARG A 108 3.21 -11.03 -7.90
N VAL A 109 2.43 -11.84 -7.17
CA VAL A 109 2.85 -13.18 -6.71
C VAL A 109 2.90 -14.16 -7.88
N ALA A 110 1.85 -14.22 -8.70
CA ALA A 110 1.75 -15.13 -9.83
C ALA A 110 2.85 -14.89 -10.89
N ALA A 111 3.24 -13.64 -11.12
CA ALA A 111 4.34 -13.28 -12.01
C ALA A 111 5.73 -13.53 -11.40
N GLY A 112 5.84 -14.02 -10.16
CA GLY A 112 7.12 -14.24 -9.49
C GLY A 112 7.90 -12.94 -9.20
N GLY A 113 7.22 -11.80 -9.26
CA GLY A 113 7.84 -10.50 -8.97
C GLY A 113 8.08 -10.27 -7.48
N HIS A 114 7.22 -10.82 -6.64
CA HIS A 114 7.24 -10.68 -5.18
C HIS A 114 6.74 -11.94 -4.49
N PHE A 115 7.25 -12.24 -3.30
CA PHE A 115 6.65 -13.23 -2.42
C PHE A 115 5.34 -12.68 -1.82
N LEU A 116 4.44 -13.55 -1.40
CA LEU A 116 3.19 -13.15 -0.75
C LEU A 116 3.45 -12.26 0.47
N SER A 117 4.48 -12.58 1.26
CA SER A 117 4.90 -11.77 2.41
C SER A 117 5.25 -10.32 2.04
N ASP A 118 5.88 -10.09 0.87
CA ASP A 118 6.27 -8.76 0.42
C ASP A 118 5.04 -7.91 0.06
N VAL A 119 4.01 -8.55 -0.48
CA VAL A 119 2.73 -7.89 -0.82
C VAL A 119 1.94 -7.56 0.45
N LEU A 120 1.77 -8.54 1.35
CA LEU A 120 1.01 -8.35 2.59
C LEU A 120 1.65 -7.30 3.50
N LEU A 121 2.98 -7.30 3.62
CA LEU A 121 3.70 -6.30 4.40
C LEU A 121 3.63 -4.91 3.75
N ALA A 122 3.69 -4.82 2.40
CA ALA A 122 3.49 -3.56 1.70
C ALA A 122 2.10 -2.97 1.99
N TRP A 123 1.05 -3.80 1.98
CA TRP A 123 -0.30 -3.38 2.34
C TRP A 123 -0.39 -2.94 3.81
N THR A 124 0.19 -3.71 4.71
CA THR A 124 0.19 -3.41 6.15
C THR A 124 0.89 -2.08 6.45
N PHE A 125 2.10 -1.88 5.94
CA PHE A 125 2.85 -0.64 6.15
C PHE A 125 2.12 0.58 5.57
N THR A 126 1.54 0.44 4.38
CA THR A 126 0.75 1.52 3.76
C THR A 126 -0.50 1.84 4.57
N ALA A 127 -1.20 0.82 5.07
CA ALA A 127 -2.37 1.02 5.93
C ALA A 127 -2.02 1.70 7.27
N LEU A 128 -0.89 1.34 7.88
CA LEU A 128 -0.40 1.99 9.10
C LEU A 128 -0.07 3.47 8.87
N ILE A 129 0.62 3.79 7.76
CA ILE A 129 0.88 5.19 7.38
C ILE A 129 -0.44 5.94 7.18
N ALA A 130 -1.41 5.34 6.47
CA ALA A 130 -2.71 5.94 6.26
C ALA A 130 -3.45 6.21 7.59
N ALA A 131 -3.42 5.27 8.52
CA ALA A 131 -4.03 5.43 9.85
C ALA A 131 -3.40 6.60 10.64
N VAL A 132 -2.07 6.73 10.59
CA VAL A 132 -1.36 7.85 11.23
C VAL A 132 -1.73 9.19 10.58
N LEU A 133 -1.81 9.24 9.25
CA LEU A 133 -2.16 10.45 8.50
C LEU A 133 -3.64 10.83 8.62
N ALA A 134 -4.54 9.87 8.83
CA ALA A 134 -5.98 10.11 8.87
C ALA A 134 -6.36 11.06 10.01
N LYS A 135 -5.79 10.89 11.20
CA LYS A 135 -6.12 11.71 12.36
C LYS A 135 -5.90 13.20 12.12
N PRO A 136 -4.71 13.69 11.72
CA PRO A 136 -4.48 15.12 11.51
C PRO A 136 -5.11 15.67 10.23
N LEU A 137 -5.29 14.86 9.20
CA LEU A 137 -5.71 15.33 7.88
C LEU A 137 -7.20 15.13 7.57
N LEU A 138 -7.82 14.07 8.10
CA LEU A 138 -9.21 13.74 7.84
C LEU A 138 -10.12 13.91 9.05
N LEU A 139 -9.65 13.53 10.26
CA LEU A 139 -10.45 13.43 11.48
C LEU A 139 -10.26 14.62 12.43
N ARG A 140 -9.66 15.72 11.99
CA ARG A 140 -9.44 16.89 12.83
C ARG A 140 -10.77 17.42 13.34
N ASP A 141 -10.94 17.44 14.65
CA ASP A 141 -12.17 17.79 15.36
C ASP A 141 -12.77 19.09 14.84
N SER A 142 -14.08 19.08 14.60
CA SER A 142 -14.85 20.31 14.41
C SER A 142 -14.71 21.16 15.69
N PRO A 143 -14.52 22.47 15.61
CA PRO A 143 -14.52 23.29 16.79
C PRO A 143 -15.82 23.05 17.58
N PRO A 144 -15.78 23.06 18.93
CA PRO A 144 -16.99 22.90 19.75
C PRO A 144 -18.04 23.92 19.31
N PRO A 145 -19.33 23.53 19.32
CA PRO A 145 -20.40 24.48 18.98
C PRO A 145 -20.28 25.72 19.87
N ALA A 146 -20.46 26.90 19.27
CA ALA A 146 -20.44 28.14 20.00
C ALA A 146 -21.46 28.07 21.16
N PRO A 147 -21.13 28.59 22.38
CA PRO A 147 -22.08 28.61 23.48
C PRO A 147 -23.35 29.33 23.02
N VAL A 148 -24.49 28.68 23.22
CA VAL A 148 -25.80 29.29 22.94
C VAL A 148 -25.95 30.43 23.96
N ALA A 149 -26.08 31.67 23.44
CA ALA A 149 -26.27 32.86 24.22
C ALA A 149 -27.69 32.93 24.79
#